data_49f4186e6d79ba801d244c1ac051531a
#
_entry.id   49f4186e6d79ba801d244c1ac051531a
#
_cell.length_a   1.000
_cell.length_b   1.000
_cell.length_c   1.000
_cell.angle_alpha   90.00
_cell.angle_beta   90.00
_cell.angle_gamma   90.00
#
_symmetry.space_group_name_H-M   'P 1'
#
loop_
_entity.id
_entity.type
_entity.pdbx_description
1 polymer ?
#
loop_
_entity_poly.entity_id
_entity_poly.type
_entity_poly.pdbx_seq_one_letter_code
_entity_poly.pdbx_strand_id
1 'polypeptide(L)'
;MLNKDLEISLNLAFRQAKESRHEFMTVEHLLLALLDNPSAIEALGACGADLIKLRKSLLDFITETTPMIPLGEDERETQPTLGFQRVLQRAVFHVQSSGKNEVSGSNVLVAIFSEQESQAAYILKKSDISRLDIVNYISHGIAKVDDENTPHTLDAEQQTEEEPRTIENFSVNLNEEAIKGNIDPLIGRDDELERALQVLSRRRKNNPLFVGEAGVGKTAIAEGLANLIVNEKVPEFLADATIFSLDMGALLAGTKYRGDFEKRFKALLKELEEDKNAVLFIDEIHTIIGAGAASGGMMDASNLLKPLLSAGKIRCLGSTTYQEYQSVFEKDRALARRFQKIDIIEPSVADTTKILHGLKEKYENHHGIRYTSKALHAAAQLSAKYINERFLPDKAIDVIDEAGAKQQLVAPSKRKKVINNTDIENIVAKMARIPEKSVSSNEKDSLKNLDRNLKLVVFGQDKAIDELSSVIRLSRAGLGNEEQPVGSFLFAGPTGVGKTEITQQLAKVLGVELLRFDMSEYMEKHAVSRLIGAPPGYVGYEQGGLLTDAVLKHPHAVVLLDEIEKAHEDVYNILLQVMDHGTLTDNNGRKADF
;
A
#
# COMPACT_ATOMS: atom_id res chain seq x y z
N MET A 1 -25.45 -15.40 -8.63
CA MET A 1 -26.83 -15.74 -9.00
C MET A 1 -27.73 -15.58 -7.77
N LEU A 2 -29.05 -15.35 -7.93
CA LEU A 2 -29.96 -15.36 -6.78
C LEU A 2 -30.14 -16.81 -6.30
N ASN A 3 -30.22 -17.00 -4.97
CA ASN A 3 -30.55 -18.31 -4.40
C ASN A 3 -32.03 -18.64 -4.73
N LYS A 4 -32.34 -19.92 -4.91
CA LYS A 4 -33.72 -20.41 -5.22
C LYS A 4 -34.76 -19.90 -4.23
N ASP A 5 -34.44 -19.89 -2.94
CA ASP A 5 -35.35 -19.43 -1.90
C ASP A 5 -35.66 -17.94 -2.01
N LEU A 6 -34.67 -17.14 -2.44
CA LEU A 6 -34.84 -15.70 -2.69
C LEU A 6 -35.68 -15.46 -3.94
N GLU A 7 -35.50 -16.25 -5.01
CA GLU A 7 -36.33 -16.16 -6.21
C GLU A 7 -37.79 -16.47 -5.89
N ILE A 8 -38.06 -17.48 -5.06
CA ILE A 8 -39.43 -17.82 -4.59
C ILE A 8 -40.01 -16.65 -3.80
N SER A 9 -39.22 -16.04 -2.89
CA SER A 9 -39.67 -14.90 -2.08
C SER A 9 -40.00 -13.68 -2.94
N LEU A 10 -39.19 -13.38 -3.96
CA LEU A 10 -39.42 -12.28 -4.90
C LEU A 10 -40.68 -12.50 -5.74
N ASN A 11 -40.89 -13.73 -6.24
CA ASN A 11 -42.09 -14.11 -6.97
C ASN A 11 -43.33 -14.01 -6.08
N LEU A 12 -43.21 -14.39 -4.80
CA LEU A 12 -44.30 -14.26 -3.83
C LEU A 12 -44.66 -12.79 -3.59
N ALA A 13 -43.66 -11.92 -3.39
CA ALA A 13 -43.87 -10.48 -3.24
C ALA A 13 -44.62 -9.89 -4.44
N PHE A 14 -44.19 -10.27 -5.65
CA PHE A 14 -44.82 -9.79 -6.88
C PHE A 14 -46.27 -10.27 -7.00
N ARG A 15 -46.52 -11.55 -6.69
CA ARG A 15 -47.88 -12.14 -6.71
C ARG A 15 -48.79 -11.45 -5.70
N GLN A 16 -48.35 -11.27 -4.45
CA GLN A 16 -49.14 -10.61 -3.40
C GLN A 16 -49.48 -9.17 -3.76
N ALA A 17 -48.52 -8.40 -4.30
CA ALA A 17 -48.75 -7.04 -4.74
C ALA A 17 -49.79 -6.99 -5.89
N LYS A 18 -49.73 -7.93 -6.85
CA LYS A 18 -50.66 -8.04 -7.96
C LYS A 18 -52.06 -8.48 -7.52
N GLU A 19 -52.16 -9.47 -6.64
CA GLU A 19 -53.45 -9.94 -6.08
C GLU A 19 -54.14 -8.84 -5.27
N SER A 20 -53.37 -8.03 -4.55
CA SER A 20 -53.87 -6.86 -3.82
C SER A 20 -54.11 -5.64 -4.70
N ARG A 21 -53.90 -5.74 -6.03
CA ARG A 21 -54.04 -4.65 -7.01
C ARG A 21 -53.19 -3.40 -6.67
N HIS A 22 -52.04 -3.57 -6.06
CA HIS A 22 -51.13 -2.45 -5.77
C HIS A 22 -50.46 -1.96 -7.05
N GLU A 23 -50.41 -0.63 -7.25
CA GLU A 23 -49.75 -0.02 -8.40
C GLU A 23 -48.23 -0.19 -8.33
N PHE A 24 -47.66 -0.14 -7.12
CA PHE A 24 -46.22 -0.22 -6.90
C PHE A 24 -45.84 -1.34 -5.93
N MET A 25 -44.74 -2.04 -6.28
CA MET A 25 -44.05 -2.96 -5.39
C MET A 25 -42.93 -2.23 -4.66
N THR A 26 -43.06 -2.03 -3.37
CA THR A 26 -42.15 -1.23 -2.52
C THR A 26 -41.18 -2.11 -1.73
N VAL A 27 -40.25 -1.49 -1.01
CA VAL A 27 -39.29 -2.18 -0.12
C VAL A 27 -40.04 -2.92 1.01
N GLU A 28 -41.20 -2.42 1.42
CA GLU A 28 -42.04 -3.01 2.46
C GLU A 28 -42.63 -4.35 1.99
N HIS A 29 -43.04 -4.44 0.72
CA HIS A 29 -43.47 -5.72 0.12
C HIS A 29 -42.34 -6.74 0.07
N LEU A 30 -41.11 -6.27 -0.23
CA LEU A 30 -39.92 -7.10 -0.21
C LEU A 30 -39.63 -7.64 1.20
N LEU A 31 -39.66 -6.78 2.21
CA LEU A 31 -39.45 -7.19 3.59
C LEU A 31 -40.53 -8.15 4.05
N LEU A 32 -41.78 -7.91 3.69
CA LEU A 32 -42.92 -8.82 4.01
C LEU A 32 -42.68 -10.22 3.43
N ALA A 33 -42.24 -10.33 2.19
CA ALA A 33 -41.95 -11.63 1.57
C ALA A 33 -40.69 -12.29 2.15
N LEU A 34 -39.72 -11.49 2.63
CA LEU A 34 -38.54 -12.01 3.34
C LEU A 34 -38.90 -12.61 4.71
N LEU A 35 -40.02 -12.23 5.33
CA LEU A 35 -40.50 -12.87 6.55
C LEU A 35 -40.96 -14.33 6.34
N ASP A 36 -41.03 -14.81 5.10
CA ASP A 36 -41.30 -16.22 4.75
C ASP A 36 -40.05 -16.90 4.14
N ASN A 37 -38.92 -16.18 4.04
CA ASN A 37 -37.64 -16.70 3.52
C ASN A 37 -36.82 -17.39 4.63
N PRO A 38 -36.38 -18.65 4.48
CA PRO A 38 -35.70 -19.39 5.54
C PRO A 38 -34.47 -18.66 6.09
N SER A 39 -33.59 -18.18 5.22
CA SER A 39 -32.35 -17.48 5.64
C SER A 39 -32.60 -16.12 6.28
N ALA A 40 -33.68 -15.45 5.93
CA ALA A 40 -34.07 -14.17 6.53
C ALA A 40 -34.77 -14.37 7.88
N ILE A 41 -35.62 -15.41 8.01
CA ILE A 41 -36.29 -15.80 9.27
C ILE A 41 -35.23 -16.14 10.32
N GLU A 42 -34.25 -16.95 9.95
CA GLU A 42 -33.17 -17.38 10.82
C GLU A 42 -32.36 -16.18 11.32
N ALA A 43 -31.96 -15.27 10.42
CA ALA A 43 -31.24 -14.07 10.77
C ALA A 43 -32.05 -13.10 11.66
N LEU A 44 -33.35 -12.92 11.38
CA LEU A 44 -34.24 -12.09 12.18
C LEU A 44 -34.51 -12.70 13.56
N GLY A 45 -34.72 -14.02 13.62
CA GLY A 45 -34.92 -14.77 14.86
C GLY A 45 -33.69 -14.69 15.78
N ALA A 46 -32.50 -14.87 15.23
CA ALA A 46 -31.24 -14.72 15.95
C ALA A 46 -31.02 -13.28 16.51
N CYS A 47 -31.59 -12.29 15.82
CA CYS A 47 -31.58 -10.90 16.30
C CYS A 47 -32.72 -10.56 17.29
N GLY A 48 -33.55 -11.53 17.69
CA GLY A 48 -34.63 -11.32 18.66
C GLY A 48 -35.89 -10.66 18.07
N ALA A 49 -36.11 -10.80 16.76
CA ALA A 49 -37.27 -10.21 16.08
C ALA A 49 -38.58 -10.91 16.42
N ASP A 50 -39.61 -10.15 16.81
CA ASP A 50 -40.98 -10.61 16.84
C ASP A 50 -41.58 -10.57 15.42
N LEU A 51 -41.50 -11.72 14.72
CA LEU A 51 -41.93 -11.85 13.32
C LEU A 51 -43.44 -11.57 13.14
N ILE A 52 -44.26 -11.89 14.16
CA ILE A 52 -45.72 -11.67 14.12
C ILE A 52 -46.02 -10.17 14.16
N LYS A 53 -45.35 -9.46 15.04
CA LYS A 53 -45.50 -8.00 15.20
C LYS A 53 -44.94 -7.23 14.00
N LEU A 54 -43.80 -7.68 13.45
CA LEU A 54 -43.23 -7.15 12.20
C LEU A 54 -44.19 -7.31 11.03
N ARG A 55 -44.70 -8.51 10.83
CA ARG A 55 -45.67 -8.82 9.75
C ARG A 55 -46.90 -7.94 9.84
N LYS A 56 -47.50 -7.81 11.04
CA LYS A 56 -48.67 -6.96 11.24
C LYS A 56 -48.38 -5.50 10.89
N SER A 57 -47.28 -4.94 11.40
CA SER A 57 -46.92 -3.54 11.15
C SER A 57 -46.66 -3.28 9.65
N LEU A 58 -46.08 -4.23 8.92
CA LEU A 58 -45.84 -4.11 7.47
C LEU A 58 -47.18 -4.18 6.69
N LEU A 59 -48.07 -5.11 7.03
CA LEU A 59 -49.36 -5.23 6.38
C LEU A 59 -50.22 -3.99 6.59
N ASP A 60 -50.31 -3.48 7.83
CA ASP A 60 -51.03 -2.25 8.16
C ASP A 60 -50.52 -1.08 7.32
N PHE A 61 -49.17 -0.89 7.26
CA PHE A 61 -48.56 0.17 6.48
C PHE A 61 -48.77 0.02 4.97
N ILE A 62 -48.64 -1.19 4.41
CA ILE A 62 -48.83 -1.44 2.97
C ILE A 62 -50.28 -1.12 2.57
N THR A 63 -51.26 -1.55 3.37
CA THR A 63 -52.67 -1.31 3.09
C THR A 63 -53.08 0.15 3.19
N GLU A 64 -52.45 0.91 4.09
CA GLU A 64 -52.77 2.34 4.27
C GLU A 64 -52.12 3.25 3.25
N THR A 65 -50.92 2.88 2.74
CA THR A 65 -50.09 3.84 1.97
C THR A 65 -49.89 3.48 0.51
N THR A 66 -50.13 2.21 0.13
CA THR A 66 -49.88 1.79 -1.27
C THR A 66 -51.08 2.12 -2.16
N PRO A 67 -50.90 2.90 -3.26
CA PRO A 67 -51.98 3.16 -4.21
C PRO A 67 -52.50 1.89 -4.86
N MET A 68 -53.81 1.76 -4.98
CA MET A 68 -54.48 0.64 -5.66
C MET A 68 -54.82 0.98 -7.11
N ILE A 69 -54.68 0.03 -8.01
CA ILE A 69 -55.13 0.14 -9.41
C ILE A 69 -56.66 0.19 -9.43
N PRO A 70 -57.30 1.24 -10.04
CA PRO A 70 -58.75 1.36 -10.09
C PRO A 70 -59.46 0.18 -10.78
N LEU A 71 -60.68 -0.12 -10.34
CA LEU A 71 -61.50 -1.15 -10.96
C LEU A 71 -61.89 -0.68 -12.39
N GLY A 72 -61.39 -1.39 -13.42
CA GLY A 72 -61.63 -1.07 -14.84
C GLY A 72 -60.37 -0.78 -15.66
N GLU A 73 -59.21 -0.70 -15.03
CA GLU A 73 -57.90 -0.55 -15.71
C GLU A 73 -57.08 -1.85 -15.57
N ASP A 74 -57.59 -2.96 -16.10
CA ASP A 74 -56.94 -4.28 -15.97
C ASP A 74 -55.66 -4.44 -16.83
N GLU A 75 -55.31 -3.43 -17.65
CA GLU A 75 -54.08 -3.40 -18.46
C GLU A 75 -52.86 -2.83 -17.69
N ARG A 76 -53.02 -2.21 -16.51
CA ARG A 76 -51.90 -1.73 -15.72
C ARG A 76 -51.29 -2.86 -14.89
N GLU A 77 -49.99 -3.06 -15.07
CA GLU A 77 -49.22 -4.01 -14.28
C GLU A 77 -48.54 -3.34 -13.07
N THR A 78 -48.41 -4.07 -11.95
CA THR A 78 -47.67 -3.65 -10.78
C THR A 78 -46.21 -3.42 -11.14
N GLN A 79 -45.66 -2.25 -10.80
CA GLN A 79 -44.27 -1.88 -11.14
C GLN A 79 -43.40 -1.83 -9.89
N PRO A 80 -42.16 -2.34 -9.93
CA PRO A 80 -41.22 -2.19 -8.82
C PRO A 80 -40.74 -0.75 -8.69
N THR A 81 -40.73 -0.22 -7.47
CA THR A 81 -40.20 1.12 -7.19
C THR A 81 -38.67 1.17 -7.34
N LEU A 82 -38.12 2.38 -7.54
CA LEU A 82 -36.67 2.59 -7.59
C LEU A 82 -35.97 2.11 -6.31
N GLY A 83 -36.60 2.28 -5.14
CA GLY A 83 -36.06 1.77 -3.86
C GLY A 83 -35.94 0.25 -3.84
N PHE A 84 -36.95 -0.46 -4.33
CA PHE A 84 -36.92 -1.91 -4.46
C PHE A 84 -35.79 -2.39 -5.38
N GLN A 85 -35.62 -1.76 -6.54
CA GLN A 85 -34.55 -2.09 -7.48
C GLN A 85 -33.16 -1.82 -6.89
N ARG A 86 -32.97 -0.68 -6.21
CA ARG A 86 -31.70 -0.33 -5.54
C ARG A 86 -31.31 -1.32 -4.46
N VAL A 87 -32.25 -1.77 -3.65
CA VAL A 87 -31.99 -2.79 -2.60
C VAL A 87 -31.45 -4.07 -3.22
N LEU A 88 -32.08 -4.58 -4.27
CA LEU A 88 -31.62 -5.80 -4.95
C LEU A 88 -30.24 -5.61 -5.61
N GLN A 89 -30.02 -4.50 -6.31
CA GLN A 89 -28.73 -4.20 -6.91
C GLN A 89 -27.62 -4.13 -5.86
N ARG A 90 -27.86 -3.48 -4.72
CA ARG A 90 -26.90 -3.41 -3.62
C ARG A 90 -26.62 -4.78 -3.00
N ALA A 91 -27.63 -5.63 -2.84
CA ALA A 91 -27.44 -6.98 -2.35
C ALA A 91 -26.54 -7.80 -3.28
N VAL A 92 -26.77 -7.72 -4.60
CA VAL A 92 -25.95 -8.37 -5.62
C VAL A 92 -24.51 -7.85 -5.58
N PHE A 93 -24.33 -6.52 -5.57
CA PHE A 93 -23.01 -5.90 -5.54
C PHE A 93 -22.22 -6.27 -4.27
N HIS A 94 -22.90 -6.32 -3.12
CA HIS A 94 -22.28 -6.68 -1.84
C HIS A 94 -21.79 -8.14 -1.81
N VAL A 95 -22.55 -9.05 -2.41
CA VAL A 95 -22.17 -10.47 -2.50
C VAL A 95 -21.02 -10.67 -3.48
N GLN A 96 -21.01 -9.96 -4.63
CA GLN A 96 -19.93 -10.01 -5.59
C GLN A 96 -18.61 -9.46 -5.00
N SER A 97 -18.67 -8.36 -4.23
CA SER A 97 -17.49 -7.79 -3.58
C SER A 97 -16.93 -8.66 -2.46
N SER A 98 -17.76 -9.52 -1.84
CA SER A 98 -17.35 -10.47 -0.79
C SER A 98 -16.92 -11.85 -1.31
N GLY A 99 -16.78 -12.01 -2.65
CA GLY A 99 -16.33 -13.27 -3.27
C GLY A 99 -17.33 -14.43 -3.19
N LYS A 100 -18.56 -14.20 -2.75
CA LYS A 100 -19.64 -15.21 -2.72
C LYS A 100 -20.39 -15.24 -4.05
N ASN A 101 -20.85 -16.41 -4.47
CA ASN A 101 -21.50 -16.60 -5.78
C ASN A 101 -23.03 -16.49 -5.75
N GLU A 102 -23.66 -16.54 -4.58
CA GLU A 102 -25.12 -16.59 -4.44
C GLU A 102 -25.62 -15.53 -3.45
N VAL A 103 -26.69 -14.83 -3.84
CA VAL A 103 -27.38 -13.83 -3.02
C VAL A 103 -28.52 -14.51 -2.26
N SER A 104 -28.47 -14.46 -0.93
CA SER A 104 -29.49 -15.01 -0.02
C SER A 104 -30.48 -13.95 0.48
N GLY A 105 -31.58 -14.38 1.11
CA GLY A 105 -32.53 -13.47 1.76
C GLY A 105 -31.92 -12.61 2.85
N SER A 106 -30.97 -13.15 3.61
CA SER A 106 -30.25 -12.42 4.64
C SER A 106 -29.37 -11.30 4.06
N ASN A 107 -28.77 -11.46 2.87
CA ASN A 107 -28.04 -10.40 2.18
C ASN A 107 -28.97 -9.23 1.76
N VAL A 108 -30.19 -9.57 1.33
CA VAL A 108 -31.20 -8.56 0.99
C VAL A 108 -31.68 -7.80 2.22
N LEU A 109 -31.85 -8.48 3.37
CA LEU A 109 -32.14 -7.80 4.65
C LEU A 109 -31.08 -6.74 5.00
N VAL A 110 -29.79 -7.06 4.87
CA VAL A 110 -28.70 -6.09 5.09
C VAL A 110 -28.81 -4.90 4.14
N ALA A 111 -29.19 -5.16 2.87
CA ALA A 111 -29.34 -4.10 1.88
C ALA A 111 -30.55 -3.18 2.16
N ILE A 112 -31.63 -3.67 2.76
CA ILE A 112 -32.79 -2.86 3.15
C ILE A 112 -32.42 -1.73 4.12
N PHE A 113 -31.49 -1.97 5.06
CA PHE A 113 -31.02 -0.92 5.98
C PHE A 113 -30.31 0.24 5.28
N SER A 114 -29.88 0.07 4.04
CA SER A 114 -29.23 1.12 3.26
C SER A 114 -30.23 2.13 2.65
N GLU A 115 -31.53 1.77 2.60
CA GLU A 115 -32.63 2.69 2.21
C GLU A 115 -33.19 3.35 3.47
N GLN A 116 -32.48 4.37 3.96
CA GLN A 116 -32.79 5.04 5.26
C GLN A 116 -34.18 5.70 5.29
N GLU A 117 -34.72 6.07 4.12
CA GLU A 117 -36.03 6.71 3.99
C GLU A 117 -37.17 5.68 3.85
N SER A 118 -36.89 4.37 3.77
CA SER A 118 -37.93 3.34 3.70
C SER A 118 -38.54 3.06 5.08
N GLN A 119 -39.86 2.84 5.08
CA GLN A 119 -40.57 2.44 6.30
C GLN A 119 -40.14 1.04 6.74
N ALA A 120 -39.73 0.16 5.80
CA ALA A 120 -39.17 -1.14 6.11
C ALA A 120 -37.94 -1.04 7.04
N ALA A 121 -36.99 -0.15 6.73
CA ALA A 121 -35.82 0.09 7.58
C ALA A 121 -36.21 0.71 8.94
N TYR A 122 -37.22 1.57 8.97
CA TYR A 122 -37.73 2.15 10.22
C TYR A 122 -38.37 1.09 11.12
N ILE A 123 -39.23 0.21 10.57
CA ILE A 123 -39.89 -0.85 11.33
C ILE A 123 -38.88 -1.83 11.93
N LEU A 124 -37.83 -2.21 11.17
CA LEU A 124 -36.74 -3.04 11.67
C LEU A 124 -36.00 -2.36 12.84
N LYS A 125 -35.65 -1.08 12.71
CA LYS A 125 -35.00 -0.31 13.79
C LYS A 125 -35.89 -0.16 15.02
N LYS A 126 -37.21 0.06 14.84
CA LYS A 126 -38.17 0.14 15.93
C LYS A 126 -38.34 -1.19 16.68
N SER A 127 -38.04 -2.30 16.04
CA SER A 127 -37.99 -3.65 16.63
C SER A 127 -36.63 -3.99 17.25
N ASP A 128 -35.78 -2.98 17.50
CA ASP A 128 -34.45 -3.08 18.10
C ASP A 128 -33.48 -3.97 17.30
N ILE A 129 -33.66 -4.02 15.96
CA ILE A 129 -32.80 -4.73 15.05
C ILE A 129 -31.92 -3.73 14.31
N SER A 130 -30.62 -3.87 14.43
CA SER A 130 -29.66 -3.07 13.69
C SER A 130 -29.08 -3.82 12.49
N ARG A 131 -28.54 -3.07 11.53
CA ARG A 131 -27.80 -3.65 10.41
C ARG A 131 -26.64 -4.51 10.91
N LEU A 132 -25.98 -4.06 11.98
CA LEU A 132 -24.80 -4.72 12.55
C LEU A 132 -25.17 -6.09 13.12
N ASP A 133 -26.32 -6.21 13.79
CA ASP A 133 -26.78 -7.48 14.37
C ASP A 133 -26.94 -8.55 13.29
N ILE A 134 -27.57 -8.19 12.15
CA ILE A 134 -27.75 -9.11 11.02
C ILE A 134 -26.41 -9.45 10.36
N VAL A 135 -25.51 -8.48 10.19
CA VAL A 135 -24.18 -8.72 9.62
C VAL A 135 -23.35 -9.63 10.51
N ASN A 136 -23.38 -9.41 11.83
CA ASN A 136 -22.68 -10.26 12.80
C ASN A 136 -23.19 -11.70 12.77
N TYR A 137 -24.52 -11.87 12.68
CA TYR A 137 -25.10 -13.20 12.53
C TYR A 137 -24.67 -13.90 11.23
N ILE A 138 -24.71 -13.20 10.08
CA ILE A 138 -24.33 -13.76 8.77
C ILE A 138 -22.84 -14.10 8.69
N SER A 139 -21.98 -13.31 9.36
CA SER A 139 -20.52 -13.43 9.27
C SER A 139 -19.93 -14.34 10.34
N HIS A 140 -20.50 -14.34 11.54
CA HIS A 140 -19.93 -14.98 12.72
C HIS A 140 -20.90 -15.91 13.46
N GLY A 141 -22.17 -16.00 13.04
CA GLY A 141 -23.18 -16.84 13.72
C GLY A 141 -23.61 -16.33 15.11
N ILE A 142 -23.24 -15.09 15.48
CA ILE A 142 -23.51 -14.53 16.81
C ILE A 142 -24.97 -14.07 16.89
N ALA A 143 -25.78 -14.72 17.74
CA ALA A 143 -27.16 -14.35 18.02
C ALA A 143 -27.24 -13.26 19.11
N LYS A 144 -28.22 -12.35 19.02
CA LYS A 144 -28.46 -11.28 20.00
C LYS A 144 -29.23 -11.76 21.23
N VAL A 145 -29.92 -12.91 21.13
CA VAL A 145 -30.73 -13.52 22.19
C VAL A 145 -30.23 -14.93 22.46
N ASP A 146 -29.73 -15.16 23.68
CA ASP A 146 -29.51 -16.51 24.19
C ASP A 146 -30.86 -17.13 24.55
N ASP A 147 -31.20 -18.25 23.90
CA ASP A 147 -32.41 -19.01 24.19
C ASP A 147 -32.24 -19.77 25.53
N GLU A 148 -32.86 -19.27 26.58
CA GLU A 148 -32.89 -19.89 27.93
C GLU A 148 -33.75 -21.18 28.01
N ASN A 149 -33.93 -21.96 26.97
CA ASN A 149 -34.71 -23.20 27.04
C ASN A 149 -34.23 -24.30 26.09
N THR A 150 -33.09 -24.91 26.41
CA THR A 150 -32.79 -26.30 26.01
C THR A 150 -32.12 -27.04 27.15
N PRO A 151 -32.53 -28.27 27.53
CA PRO A 151 -31.98 -28.97 28.68
C PRO A 151 -30.55 -29.45 28.39
N HIS A 152 -29.62 -28.96 29.20
CA HIS A 152 -28.24 -29.42 29.24
C HIS A 152 -28.14 -30.89 29.55
N THR A 153 -27.63 -31.69 28.64
CA THR A 153 -26.93 -32.93 29.02
C THR A 153 -25.52 -32.54 29.45
N LEU A 154 -25.28 -32.80 30.73
CA LEU A 154 -23.99 -32.69 31.38
C LEU A 154 -23.02 -33.69 30.74
N ASP A 155 -21.94 -33.22 30.10
CA ASP A 155 -20.62 -33.81 30.33
C ASP A 155 -19.54 -32.79 30.03
N ALA A 156 -18.73 -32.66 31.02
CA ALA A 156 -17.71 -31.69 31.26
C ALA A 156 -16.59 -31.62 30.23
N GLU A 157 -16.20 -30.42 29.87
CA GLU A 157 -14.84 -29.95 30.13
C GLU A 157 -14.83 -28.44 29.89
N GLN A 158 -14.59 -27.70 30.97
CA GLN A 158 -14.42 -26.25 30.96
C GLN A 158 -13.23 -25.89 30.08
N GLN A 159 -13.51 -25.49 28.84
CA GLN A 159 -12.65 -24.53 28.16
C GLN A 159 -13.38 -23.19 28.25
N THR A 160 -12.91 -22.33 29.12
CA THR A 160 -13.19 -20.89 29.12
C THR A 160 -12.69 -20.34 27.79
N GLU A 161 -13.59 -20.23 26.79
CA GLU A 161 -13.37 -19.33 25.67
C GLU A 161 -13.44 -17.91 26.22
N GLU A 162 -12.27 -17.35 26.52
CA GLU A 162 -12.11 -15.93 26.79
C GLU A 162 -12.63 -15.16 25.56
N GLU A 163 -13.52 -14.18 25.76
CA GLU A 163 -13.89 -13.22 24.72
C GLU A 163 -12.60 -12.73 24.05
N PRO A 164 -12.51 -12.72 22.70
CA PRO A 164 -11.27 -12.32 22.03
C PRO A 164 -10.89 -10.92 22.52
N ARG A 165 -9.71 -10.82 23.13
CA ARG A 165 -9.19 -9.56 23.69
C ARG A 165 -9.18 -8.50 22.61
N THR A 166 -9.51 -7.27 22.94
CA THR A 166 -9.51 -6.14 21.97
C THR A 166 -8.16 -5.99 21.29
N ILE A 167 -7.06 -6.34 21.99
CA ILE A 167 -5.71 -6.39 21.44
C ILE A 167 -5.63 -7.32 20.23
N GLU A 168 -6.19 -8.52 20.28
CA GLU A 168 -6.13 -9.52 19.21
C GLU A 168 -6.91 -9.10 17.95
N ASN A 169 -7.96 -8.27 18.12
CA ASN A 169 -8.77 -7.76 17.01
C ASN A 169 -8.10 -6.63 16.22
N PHE A 170 -7.18 -5.87 16.84
CA PHE A 170 -6.59 -4.66 16.27
C PHE A 170 -5.06 -4.69 16.24
N SER A 171 -4.45 -5.81 16.61
CA SER A 171 -3.00 -6.00 16.53
C SER A 171 -2.64 -7.43 16.17
N VAL A 172 -1.46 -7.59 15.60
CA VAL A 172 -0.86 -8.89 15.30
C VAL A 172 0.19 -9.20 16.35
N ASN A 173 0.10 -10.37 16.99
CA ASN A 173 1.10 -10.85 17.93
C ASN A 173 2.34 -11.34 17.18
N LEU A 174 3.42 -10.55 17.15
CA LEU A 174 4.64 -10.90 16.42
C LEU A 174 5.35 -12.11 17.03
N ASN A 175 5.23 -12.38 18.32
CA ASN A 175 5.83 -13.55 18.93
C ASN A 175 5.16 -14.84 18.42
N GLU A 176 3.84 -14.85 18.26
CA GLU A 176 3.14 -15.99 17.66
C GLU A 176 3.51 -16.20 16.19
N GLU A 177 3.63 -15.11 15.43
CA GLU A 177 4.07 -15.19 14.03
C GLU A 177 5.52 -15.71 13.94
N ALA A 178 6.38 -15.37 14.91
CA ALA A 178 7.72 -15.93 15.01
C ALA A 178 7.70 -17.45 15.30
N ILE A 179 6.85 -17.90 16.21
CA ILE A 179 6.68 -19.34 16.56
C ILE A 179 6.15 -20.11 15.33
N LYS A 180 5.20 -19.55 14.57
CA LYS A 180 4.66 -20.14 13.34
C LYS A 180 5.70 -20.16 12.19
N GLY A 181 6.84 -19.47 12.33
CA GLY A 181 7.88 -19.36 11.29
C GLY A 181 7.52 -18.39 10.15
N ASN A 182 6.51 -17.55 10.34
CA ASN A 182 6.06 -16.58 9.33
C ASN A 182 6.99 -15.36 9.23
N ILE A 183 7.78 -15.07 10.29
CA ILE A 183 8.72 -13.95 10.32
C ILE A 183 10.01 -14.30 9.57
N ASP A 184 10.51 -13.32 8.81
CA ASP A 184 11.77 -13.43 8.10
C ASP A 184 12.98 -13.32 9.05
N PRO A 185 14.08 -14.04 8.80
CA PRO A 185 15.28 -13.91 9.61
C PRO A 185 15.90 -12.52 9.44
N LEU A 186 16.11 -11.81 10.55
CA LEU A 186 16.82 -10.54 10.54
C LEU A 186 18.34 -10.78 10.45
N ILE A 187 18.99 -10.14 9.49
CA ILE A 187 20.40 -10.34 9.19
C ILE A 187 21.11 -9.00 9.13
N GLY A 188 22.25 -8.90 9.83
CA GLY A 188 23.14 -7.75 9.76
C GLY A 188 22.59 -6.46 10.39
N ARG A 189 21.75 -6.58 11.42
CA ARG A 189 21.16 -5.47 12.19
C ARG A 189 21.39 -5.63 13.71
N ASP A 190 22.52 -6.26 14.06
CA ASP A 190 22.83 -6.58 15.47
C ASP A 190 23.02 -5.32 16.30
N ASP A 191 23.67 -4.30 15.78
CA ASP A 191 23.93 -3.02 16.46
C ASP A 191 22.61 -2.25 16.73
N GLU A 192 21.71 -2.22 15.74
CA GLU A 192 20.41 -1.56 15.88
C GLU A 192 19.51 -2.31 16.87
N LEU A 193 19.54 -3.66 16.88
CA LEU A 193 18.86 -4.48 17.86
C LEU A 193 19.40 -4.27 19.28
N GLU A 194 20.72 -4.32 19.44
CA GLU A 194 21.34 -4.05 20.74
C GLU A 194 20.96 -2.65 21.24
N ARG A 195 20.95 -1.67 20.34
CA ARG A 195 20.53 -0.32 20.69
C ARG A 195 19.06 -0.25 21.09
N ALA A 196 18.17 -0.96 20.40
CA ALA A 196 16.75 -1.04 20.77
C ALA A 196 16.56 -1.68 22.16
N LEU A 197 17.26 -2.78 22.45
CA LEU A 197 17.27 -3.41 23.75
C LEU A 197 17.77 -2.47 24.86
N GLN A 198 18.86 -1.76 24.62
CA GLN A 198 19.40 -0.73 25.54
C GLN A 198 18.37 0.38 25.81
N VAL A 199 17.65 0.83 24.79
CA VAL A 199 16.62 1.86 24.94
C VAL A 199 15.44 1.34 25.76
N LEU A 200 14.94 0.13 25.47
CA LEU A 200 13.84 -0.50 26.21
C LEU A 200 14.15 -0.72 27.71
N SER A 201 15.43 -0.89 28.06
CA SER A 201 15.87 -1.05 29.45
C SER A 201 15.94 0.26 30.25
N ARG A 202 15.81 1.42 29.61
CA ARG A 202 15.93 2.72 30.27
C ARG A 202 14.74 3.02 31.18
N ARG A 203 14.97 3.77 32.24
CA ARG A 203 13.90 4.27 33.11
C ARG A 203 13.05 5.37 32.45
N ARG A 204 13.64 6.16 31.54
CA ARG A 204 12.99 7.26 30.79
C ARG A 204 13.47 7.22 29.36
N LYS A 205 12.65 7.69 28.41
CA LYS A 205 12.91 7.58 26.96
C LYS A 205 13.16 6.13 26.56
N ASN A 206 12.33 5.25 27.10
CA ASN A 206 12.41 3.80 26.93
C ASN A 206 11.64 3.31 25.69
N ASN A 207 11.22 4.20 24.82
CA ASN A 207 10.53 3.85 23.58
C ASN A 207 11.46 4.10 22.39
N PRO A 208 11.97 3.06 21.72
CA PRO A 208 12.75 3.20 20.51
C PRO A 208 11.90 3.74 19.35
N LEU A 209 12.48 4.64 18.56
CA LEU A 209 11.90 5.13 17.31
C LEU A 209 12.88 4.87 16.18
N PHE A 210 12.55 3.93 15.30
CA PHE A 210 13.34 3.61 14.13
C PHE A 210 13.09 4.64 13.04
N VAL A 211 14.10 5.40 12.66
CA VAL A 211 14.02 6.45 11.66
C VAL A 211 14.93 6.10 10.50
N GLY A 212 14.38 6.05 9.29
CA GLY A 212 15.13 5.70 8.08
C GLY A 212 14.24 5.75 6.86
N GLU A 213 14.81 5.69 5.68
CA GLU A 213 14.06 5.73 4.42
C GLU A 213 13.09 4.53 4.27
N ALA A 214 12.14 4.64 3.34
CA ALA A 214 11.22 3.54 3.06
C ALA A 214 12.01 2.35 2.47
N GLY A 215 11.69 1.12 2.92
CA GLY A 215 12.31 -0.10 2.38
C GLY A 215 13.69 -0.47 2.99
N VAL A 216 14.22 0.28 3.99
CA VAL A 216 15.50 -0.08 4.64
C VAL A 216 15.38 -1.18 5.70
N GLY A 217 14.16 -1.68 5.97
CA GLY A 217 13.92 -2.79 6.89
C GLY A 217 13.59 -2.39 8.32
N LYS A 218 12.92 -1.24 8.55
CA LYS A 218 12.51 -0.78 9.90
C LYS A 218 11.57 -1.76 10.60
N THR A 219 10.57 -2.26 9.90
CA THR A 219 9.58 -3.24 10.39
C THR A 219 10.27 -4.57 10.74
N ALA A 220 11.23 -5.01 9.92
CA ALA A 220 12.00 -6.23 10.15
C ALA A 220 12.78 -6.21 11.47
N ILE A 221 13.15 -5.03 12.01
CA ILE A 221 13.82 -4.95 13.32
C ILE A 221 12.85 -5.29 14.45
N ALA A 222 11.60 -4.86 14.38
CA ALA A 222 10.58 -5.23 15.38
C ALA A 222 10.25 -6.74 15.32
N GLU A 223 10.15 -7.28 14.12
CA GLU A 223 9.97 -8.71 13.87
C GLU A 223 11.18 -9.53 14.36
N GLY A 224 12.39 -9.05 14.08
CA GLY A 224 13.63 -9.66 14.57
C GLY A 224 13.74 -9.65 16.09
N LEU A 225 13.26 -8.58 16.75
CA LEU A 225 13.19 -8.51 18.20
C LEU A 225 12.22 -9.56 18.77
N ALA A 226 11.04 -9.73 18.15
CA ALA A 226 10.10 -10.79 18.53
C ALA A 226 10.72 -12.18 18.38
N ASN A 227 11.46 -12.41 17.30
CA ASN A 227 12.17 -13.67 17.08
C ASN A 227 13.27 -13.92 18.13
N LEU A 228 13.98 -12.86 18.57
CA LEU A 228 14.96 -12.98 19.66
C LEU A 228 14.29 -13.31 20.99
N ILE A 229 13.12 -12.75 21.30
CA ILE A 229 12.35 -13.04 22.50
C ILE A 229 11.93 -14.52 22.50
N VAL A 230 11.35 -15.00 21.41
CA VAL A 230 10.92 -16.41 21.28
C VAL A 230 12.09 -17.39 21.40
N ASN A 231 13.27 -17.01 20.92
CA ASN A 231 14.48 -17.84 21.02
C ASN A 231 15.26 -17.66 22.33
N GLU A 232 14.72 -16.95 23.32
CA GLU A 232 15.34 -16.67 24.61
C GLU A 232 16.72 -15.96 24.51
N LYS A 233 16.94 -15.19 23.47
CA LYS A 233 18.19 -14.46 23.22
C LYS A 233 18.11 -12.98 23.62
N VAL A 234 17.29 -12.67 24.60
CA VAL A 234 17.08 -11.32 25.14
C VAL A 234 17.43 -11.27 26.63
N PRO A 235 17.72 -10.07 27.17
CA PRO A 235 17.92 -9.92 28.61
C PRO A 235 16.67 -10.30 29.41
N GLU A 236 16.86 -10.73 30.65
CA GLU A 236 15.82 -11.27 31.57
C GLU A 236 14.57 -10.35 31.67
N PHE A 237 14.75 -9.03 31.64
CA PHE A 237 13.63 -8.07 31.73
C PHE A 237 12.68 -8.06 30.50
N LEU A 238 13.05 -8.71 29.40
CA LEU A 238 12.26 -8.89 28.17
C LEU A 238 11.95 -10.36 27.85
N ALA A 239 12.34 -11.30 28.72
CA ALA A 239 12.15 -12.73 28.45
C ALA A 239 10.67 -13.09 28.22
N ASP A 240 9.77 -12.48 29.00
CA ASP A 240 8.32 -12.68 28.89
C ASP A 240 7.61 -11.61 28.07
N ALA A 241 8.35 -10.76 27.33
CA ALA A 241 7.74 -9.68 26.58
C ALA A 241 7.03 -10.19 25.33
N THR A 242 5.86 -9.62 25.05
CA THR A 242 5.08 -9.88 23.83
C THR A 242 4.97 -8.61 22.99
N ILE A 243 5.34 -8.68 21.71
CA ILE A 243 5.28 -7.54 20.80
C ILE A 243 3.98 -7.62 20.00
N PHE A 244 3.15 -6.60 20.15
CA PHE A 244 1.90 -6.44 19.40
C PHE A 244 2.09 -5.37 18.32
N SER A 245 2.01 -5.77 17.05
CA SER A 245 2.04 -4.84 15.92
C SER A 245 0.65 -4.30 15.67
N LEU A 246 0.49 -2.99 15.78
CA LEU A 246 -0.80 -2.31 15.61
C LEU A 246 -1.26 -2.36 14.15
N ASP A 247 -2.47 -2.85 13.91
CA ASP A 247 -3.14 -2.78 12.61
C ASP A 247 -4.03 -1.54 12.53
N MET A 248 -3.49 -0.49 11.90
CA MET A 248 -4.23 0.75 11.66
C MET A 248 -5.42 0.57 10.74
N GLY A 249 -5.33 -0.38 9.79
CA GLY A 249 -6.42 -0.69 8.88
C GLY A 249 -7.62 -1.29 9.62
N ALA A 250 -7.38 -2.25 10.51
CA ALA A 250 -8.41 -2.85 11.35
C ALA A 250 -9.05 -1.84 12.31
N LEU A 251 -8.25 -0.96 12.91
CA LEU A 251 -8.76 0.10 13.81
C LEU A 251 -9.68 1.09 13.09
N LEU A 252 -9.37 1.43 11.84
CA LEU A 252 -10.12 2.38 11.01
C LEU A 252 -11.30 1.73 10.29
N ALA A 253 -11.27 0.42 10.07
CA ALA A 253 -12.31 -0.30 9.35
C ALA A 253 -13.68 -0.11 10.02
N GLY A 254 -14.68 0.37 9.25
CA GLY A 254 -16.05 0.56 9.73
C GLY A 254 -16.27 1.74 10.67
N THR A 255 -15.25 2.56 11.00
CA THR A 255 -15.45 3.80 11.79
C THR A 255 -16.03 4.89 10.90
N LYS A 256 -17.24 5.35 11.20
CA LYS A 256 -17.87 6.49 10.51
C LYS A 256 -17.60 7.82 11.22
N TYR A 257 -17.32 7.78 12.51
CA TYR A 257 -17.13 8.94 13.36
C TYR A 257 -15.82 8.84 14.13
N ARG A 258 -15.21 9.99 14.38
CA ARG A 258 -13.98 10.14 15.19
C ARG A 258 -14.08 9.40 16.54
N GLY A 259 -15.26 9.45 17.19
CA GLY A 259 -15.47 8.82 18.49
C GLY A 259 -15.38 7.29 18.50
N ASP A 260 -15.62 6.63 17.36
CA ASP A 260 -15.57 5.16 17.29
C ASP A 260 -14.10 4.67 17.33
N PHE A 261 -13.23 5.32 16.57
CA PHE A 261 -11.80 5.06 16.60
C PHE A 261 -11.20 5.36 17.99
N GLU A 262 -11.51 6.54 18.56
CA GLU A 262 -11.01 6.92 19.89
C GLU A 262 -11.41 5.89 20.97
N LYS A 263 -12.63 5.36 20.91
CA LYS A 263 -13.11 4.31 21.82
C LYS A 263 -12.33 3.01 21.65
N ARG A 264 -12.16 2.53 20.40
CA ARG A 264 -11.40 1.29 20.11
C ARG A 264 -9.95 1.42 20.54
N PHE A 265 -9.31 2.53 20.16
CA PHE A 265 -7.92 2.76 20.49
C PHE A 265 -7.70 2.91 22.01
N LYS A 266 -8.64 3.57 22.71
CA LYS A 266 -8.61 3.68 24.18
C LYS A 266 -8.81 2.34 24.87
N ALA A 267 -9.68 1.47 24.36
CA ALA A 267 -9.88 0.12 24.87
C ALA A 267 -8.59 -0.72 24.71
N LEU A 268 -7.98 -0.71 23.52
CA LEU A 268 -6.70 -1.36 23.24
C LEU A 268 -5.59 -0.86 24.16
N LEU A 269 -5.47 0.46 24.34
CA LEU A 269 -4.45 1.04 25.22
C LEU A 269 -4.67 0.65 26.70
N LYS A 270 -5.92 0.47 27.12
CA LYS A 270 -6.25 0.01 28.49
C LYS A 270 -5.82 -1.43 28.71
N GLU A 271 -6.08 -2.33 27.76
CA GLU A 271 -5.61 -3.71 27.82
C GLU A 271 -4.07 -3.81 27.84
N LEU A 272 -3.39 -2.99 27.02
CA LEU A 272 -1.92 -2.88 27.03
C LEU A 272 -1.37 -2.32 28.35
N GLU A 273 -2.12 -1.45 29.07
CA GLU A 273 -1.72 -0.95 30.38
C GLU A 273 -1.82 -2.03 31.47
N GLU A 274 -2.76 -2.96 31.33
CA GLU A 274 -2.95 -4.10 32.25
C GLU A 274 -1.87 -5.17 32.09
N ASP A 275 -1.32 -5.33 30.87
CA ASP A 275 -0.22 -6.27 30.57
C ASP A 275 1.14 -5.57 30.63
N LYS A 276 1.87 -5.81 31.73
CA LYS A 276 3.21 -5.21 31.94
C LYS A 276 4.28 -5.72 30.96
N ASN A 277 4.05 -6.85 30.33
CA ASN A 277 4.97 -7.47 29.39
C ASN A 277 4.68 -7.09 27.94
N ALA A 278 3.54 -6.44 27.68
CA ALA A 278 3.17 -5.98 26.35
C ALA A 278 4.08 -4.84 25.86
N VAL A 279 4.50 -4.95 24.61
CA VAL A 279 5.23 -3.92 23.87
C VAL A 279 4.45 -3.62 22.60
N LEU A 280 3.97 -2.40 22.44
CA LEU A 280 3.22 -1.97 21.26
C LEU A 280 4.20 -1.54 20.17
N PHE A 281 4.14 -2.18 19.01
CA PHE A 281 4.82 -1.71 17.81
C PHE A 281 3.85 -0.97 16.90
N ILE A 282 4.23 0.23 16.51
CA ILE A 282 3.46 1.08 15.59
C ILE A 282 4.32 1.39 14.39
N ASP A 283 3.99 0.74 13.28
CA ASP A 283 4.62 1.07 12.00
C ASP A 283 4.04 2.38 11.47
N GLU A 284 4.86 3.18 10.81
CA GLU A 284 4.49 4.51 10.34
C GLU A 284 3.78 5.37 11.42
N ILE A 285 4.36 5.43 12.62
CA ILE A 285 3.75 6.08 13.80
C ILE A 285 3.31 7.54 13.54
N HIS A 286 3.87 8.20 12.53
CA HIS A 286 3.46 9.53 12.10
C HIS A 286 2.00 9.58 11.64
N THR A 287 1.43 8.47 11.15
CA THR A 287 0.02 8.38 10.74
C THR A 287 -0.94 8.61 11.90
N ILE A 288 -0.54 8.22 13.11
CA ILE A 288 -1.33 8.42 14.34
C ILE A 288 -1.16 9.84 14.87
N ILE A 289 0.02 10.44 14.67
CA ILE A 289 0.41 11.70 15.30
C ILE A 289 0.07 12.91 14.44
N GLY A 290 0.19 12.81 13.12
CA GLY A 290 0.11 13.94 12.19
C GLY A 290 -1.15 14.03 11.34
N ALA A 291 -2.00 13.05 11.34
CA ALA A 291 -3.18 12.98 10.49
C ALA A 291 -4.25 14.06 10.75
N GLY A 292 -4.07 14.90 11.77
CA GLY A 292 -5.05 15.93 12.19
C GLY A 292 -4.85 17.33 11.61
N ALA A 293 -3.74 17.64 10.98
CA ALA A 293 -3.39 19.03 10.70
C ALA A 293 -3.72 19.54 9.27
N ALA A 294 -3.88 18.66 8.27
CA ALA A 294 -3.97 19.08 6.87
C ALA A 294 -5.33 18.89 6.19
N SER A 295 -6.25 18.10 6.74
CA SER A 295 -7.59 17.92 6.17
C SER A 295 -8.63 17.83 7.29
N GLY A 296 -9.24 18.94 7.60
CA GLY A 296 -10.44 19.17 8.43
C GLY A 296 -11.11 17.97 9.09
N GLY A 297 -10.44 17.26 10.02
CA GLY A 297 -11.13 16.27 10.83
C GLY A 297 -10.44 14.96 11.15
N MET A 298 -9.22 14.69 10.70
CA MET A 298 -8.54 13.41 11.00
C MET A 298 -7.67 13.51 12.27
N MET A 299 -7.89 12.66 13.12
CA MET A 299 -7.49 12.05 14.39
C MET A 299 -6.11 12.45 14.95
N ASP A 300 -6.12 13.17 16.04
CA ASP A 300 -4.94 13.33 16.91
C ASP A 300 -4.99 12.27 18.03
N ALA A 301 -4.67 11.02 17.69
CA ALA A 301 -4.55 9.92 18.66
C ALA A 301 -3.32 10.08 19.57
N SER A 302 -2.43 11.01 19.23
CA SER A 302 -1.25 11.31 20.06
C SER A 302 -1.63 11.75 21.48
N ASN A 303 -2.77 12.43 21.63
CA ASN A 303 -3.26 12.87 22.94
C ASN A 303 -3.65 11.71 23.86
N LEU A 304 -4.01 10.55 23.31
CA LEU A 304 -4.29 9.34 24.09
C LEU A 304 -3.00 8.60 24.48
N LEU A 305 -2.01 8.58 23.59
CA LEU A 305 -0.71 7.94 23.85
C LEU A 305 0.19 8.72 24.82
N LYS A 306 0.22 10.06 24.71
CA LYS A 306 1.11 10.92 25.50
C LYS A 306 1.06 10.69 27.02
N PRO A 307 -0.11 10.57 27.67
CA PRO A 307 -0.20 10.32 29.12
C PRO A 307 0.40 8.98 29.50
N LEU A 308 0.13 7.92 28.74
CA LEU A 308 0.55 6.55 29.04
C LEU A 308 2.06 6.36 28.86
N LEU A 309 2.61 6.90 27.76
CA LEU A 309 4.07 6.94 27.53
C LEU A 309 4.77 7.81 28.59
N SER A 310 4.12 8.89 29.05
CA SER A 310 4.68 9.77 30.08
C SER A 310 4.74 9.11 31.45
N ALA A 311 3.72 8.31 31.78
CA ALA A 311 3.65 7.56 33.01
C ALA A 311 4.52 6.30 33.00
N GLY A 312 5.08 5.91 31.82
CA GLY A 312 5.84 4.66 31.65
C GLY A 312 4.99 3.40 31.81
N LYS A 313 3.67 3.53 31.60
CA LYS A 313 2.70 2.45 31.74
C LYS A 313 2.70 1.50 30.52
N ILE A 314 3.08 2.01 29.35
CA ILE A 314 3.17 1.26 28.10
C ILE A 314 4.56 1.44 27.54
N ARG A 315 5.13 0.36 26.98
CA ARG A 315 6.33 0.38 26.16
C ARG A 315 5.91 0.43 24.68
N CYS A 316 6.55 1.29 23.91
CA CYS A 316 6.21 1.46 22.51
C CYS A 316 7.48 1.45 21.63
N LEU A 317 7.42 0.69 20.55
CA LEU A 317 8.35 0.76 19.42
C LEU A 317 7.64 1.53 18.31
N GLY A 318 8.33 2.43 17.65
CA GLY A 318 7.77 3.15 16.50
C GLY A 318 8.71 3.09 15.31
N SER A 319 8.16 3.19 14.11
CA SER A 319 8.91 3.41 12.88
C SER A 319 8.42 4.66 12.15
N THR A 320 9.31 5.36 11.45
CA THR A 320 8.96 6.52 10.62
C THR A 320 10.08 6.80 9.60
N THR A 321 9.81 7.66 8.61
CA THR A 321 10.86 8.13 7.71
C THR A 321 11.54 9.40 8.25
N TYR A 322 12.65 9.82 7.64
CA TYR A 322 13.33 11.07 8.03
C TYR A 322 12.45 12.29 7.80
N GLN A 323 11.71 12.32 6.71
CA GLN A 323 10.84 13.43 6.33
C GLN A 323 9.71 13.60 7.35
N GLU A 324 9.01 12.52 7.69
CA GLU A 324 7.92 12.55 8.68
C GLU A 324 8.43 12.79 10.09
N TYR A 325 9.63 12.28 10.43
CA TYR A 325 10.26 12.59 11.71
C TYR A 325 10.43 14.10 11.91
N GLN A 326 10.99 14.79 10.92
CA GLN A 326 11.17 16.25 10.95
C GLN A 326 9.85 17.01 10.93
N SER A 327 8.91 16.58 10.07
CA SER A 327 7.65 17.30 9.87
C SER A 327 6.67 17.15 11.03
N VAL A 328 6.67 15.98 11.71
CA VAL A 328 5.68 15.61 12.73
C VAL A 328 6.30 15.53 14.12
N PHE A 329 7.34 14.68 14.32
CA PHE A 329 7.90 14.41 15.65
C PHE A 329 8.69 15.58 16.25
N GLU A 330 9.49 16.28 15.47
CA GLU A 330 10.28 17.42 15.98
C GLU A 330 9.38 18.58 16.38
N LYS A 331 8.20 18.71 15.76
CA LYS A 331 7.22 19.73 16.13
C LYS A 331 6.49 19.39 17.43
N ASP A 332 6.27 18.09 17.71
CA ASP A 332 5.67 17.64 18.97
C ASP A 332 6.73 17.30 20.02
N ARG A 333 7.17 18.35 20.73
CA ARG A 333 8.18 18.22 21.79
C ARG A 333 7.80 17.25 22.92
N ALA A 334 6.50 16.99 23.13
CA ALA A 334 6.05 16.10 24.18
C ALA A 334 6.33 14.62 23.80
N LEU A 335 6.09 14.24 22.56
CA LEU A 335 6.41 12.92 22.03
C LEU A 335 7.92 12.74 21.83
N ALA A 336 8.61 13.69 21.23
CA ALA A 336 10.05 13.65 21.01
C ALA A 336 10.86 13.39 22.30
N ARG A 337 10.35 13.85 23.46
CA ARG A 337 10.98 13.58 24.76
C ARG A 337 10.73 12.17 25.30
N ARG A 338 9.81 11.39 24.72
CA ARG A 338 9.45 10.05 25.16
C ARG A 338 10.07 8.96 24.31
N PHE A 339 10.38 9.29 23.06
CA PHE A 339 11.06 8.38 22.15
C PHE A 339 12.56 8.64 22.08
N GLN A 340 13.31 7.59 21.82
CA GLN A 340 14.73 7.65 21.49
C GLN A 340 14.92 7.29 20.04
N LYS A 341 15.35 8.23 19.24
CA LYS A 341 15.69 8.04 17.84
C LYS A 341 16.82 7.00 17.69
N ILE A 342 16.62 6.06 16.78
CA ILE A 342 17.62 5.10 16.28
C ILE A 342 17.58 5.21 14.76
N ASP A 343 18.71 5.66 14.18
CA ASP A 343 18.81 5.80 12.73
C ASP A 343 19.03 4.45 12.07
N ILE A 344 18.21 4.16 11.07
CA ILE A 344 18.29 2.93 10.27
C ILE A 344 18.74 3.32 8.88
N ILE A 345 20.02 3.09 8.62
CA ILE A 345 20.65 3.43 7.33
C ILE A 345 20.46 2.32 6.30
N GLU A 346 20.55 2.68 5.03
CA GLU A 346 20.53 1.71 3.93
C GLU A 346 21.71 0.74 4.08
N PRO A 347 21.48 -0.60 4.00
CA PRO A 347 22.54 -1.59 4.11
C PRO A 347 23.45 -1.55 2.88
N SER A 348 24.71 -1.96 3.06
CA SER A 348 25.65 -2.11 1.95
C SER A 348 25.23 -3.23 0.98
N VAL A 349 25.76 -3.23 -0.25
CA VAL A 349 25.55 -4.31 -1.22
C VAL A 349 26.00 -5.67 -0.62
N ALA A 350 27.08 -5.67 0.16
CA ALA A 350 27.57 -6.88 0.81
C ALA A 350 26.60 -7.41 1.87
N ASP A 351 26.04 -6.54 2.70
CA ASP A 351 25.07 -6.92 3.72
C ASP A 351 23.72 -7.28 3.10
N THR A 352 23.28 -6.55 2.08
CA THR A 352 22.11 -6.94 1.28
C THR A 352 22.25 -8.33 0.68
N THR A 353 23.45 -8.67 0.17
CA THR A 353 23.69 -10.03 -0.34
C THR A 353 23.53 -11.10 0.75
N LYS A 354 23.96 -10.82 1.99
CA LYS A 354 23.74 -11.73 3.13
C LYS A 354 22.25 -11.84 3.47
N ILE A 355 21.52 -10.71 3.45
CA ILE A 355 20.07 -10.70 3.67
C ILE A 355 19.36 -11.57 2.61
N LEU A 356 19.67 -11.40 1.33
CA LEU A 356 19.11 -12.23 0.26
C LEU A 356 19.46 -13.72 0.42
N HIS A 357 20.65 -14.04 0.93
CA HIS A 357 21.01 -15.42 1.23
C HIS A 357 20.17 -16.02 2.37
N GLY A 358 19.84 -15.23 3.39
CA GLY A 358 18.98 -15.67 4.49
C GLY A 358 17.52 -15.85 4.07
N LEU A 359 17.04 -15.01 3.17
CA LEU A 359 15.67 -15.08 2.64
C LEU A 359 15.51 -16.13 1.54
N LYS A 360 16.62 -16.60 0.96
CA LYS A 360 16.68 -17.47 -0.21
C LYS A 360 15.74 -18.66 -0.12
N GLU A 361 15.76 -19.40 0.97
CA GLU A 361 14.98 -20.64 1.14
C GLU A 361 13.47 -20.38 1.09
N LYS A 362 13.00 -19.29 1.69
CA LYS A 362 11.58 -18.91 1.68
C LYS A 362 11.10 -18.60 0.25
N TYR A 363 11.88 -17.79 -0.50
CA TYR A 363 11.54 -17.46 -1.90
C TYR A 363 11.69 -18.66 -2.84
N GLU A 364 12.69 -19.53 -2.63
CA GLU A 364 12.83 -20.78 -3.39
C GLU A 364 11.64 -21.71 -3.19
N ASN A 365 11.16 -21.85 -1.96
CA ASN A 365 9.99 -22.67 -1.64
C ASN A 365 8.70 -22.06 -2.21
N HIS A 366 8.53 -20.74 -2.11
CA HIS A 366 7.36 -20.04 -2.63
C HIS A 366 7.22 -20.16 -4.16
N HIS A 367 8.31 -19.97 -4.89
CA HIS A 367 8.30 -19.98 -6.36
C HIS A 367 8.60 -21.36 -6.97
N GLY A 368 9.05 -22.33 -6.19
CA GLY A 368 9.45 -23.66 -6.68
C GLY A 368 10.70 -23.65 -7.58
N ILE A 369 11.63 -22.72 -7.32
CA ILE A 369 12.86 -22.49 -8.10
C ILE A 369 14.07 -22.46 -7.17
N ARG A 370 15.28 -22.34 -7.74
CA ARG A 370 16.52 -22.14 -7.00
C ARG A 370 17.28 -20.92 -7.50
N TYR A 371 17.85 -20.14 -6.58
CA TYR A 371 18.72 -19.01 -6.90
C TYR A 371 20.19 -19.39 -6.74
N THR A 372 21.02 -19.07 -7.73
CA THR A 372 22.47 -19.19 -7.58
C THR A 372 23.01 -18.06 -6.69
N SER A 373 24.11 -18.29 -5.95
CA SER A 373 24.75 -17.25 -5.14
C SER A 373 25.18 -16.04 -5.98
N LYS A 374 25.56 -16.29 -7.24
CA LYS A 374 25.88 -15.21 -8.19
C LYS A 374 24.65 -14.39 -8.57
N ALA A 375 23.48 -15.02 -8.69
CA ALA A 375 22.24 -14.31 -8.97
C ALA A 375 21.83 -13.39 -7.80
N LEU A 376 21.95 -13.85 -6.55
CA LEU A 376 21.66 -13.04 -5.37
C LEU A 376 22.63 -11.85 -5.24
N HIS A 377 23.91 -12.07 -5.46
CA HIS A 377 24.89 -10.98 -5.48
C HIS A 377 24.59 -9.96 -6.59
N ALA A 378 24.27 -10.45 -7.79
CA ALA A 378 23.87 -9.59 -8.91
C ALA A 378 22.59 -8.81 -8.62
N ALA A 379 21.59 -9.42 -7.96
CA ALA A 379 20.37 -8.73 -7.56
C ALA A 379 20.68 -7.54 -6.64
N ALA A 380 21.52 -7.72 -5.61
CA ALA A 380 21.96 -6.65 -4.74
C ALA A 380 22.76 -5.57 -5.48
N GLN A 381 23.74 -5.95 -6.29
CA GLN A 381 24.63 -5.04 -6.99
C GLN A 381 23.90 -4.23 -8.08
N LEU A 382 23.10 -4.91 -8.91
CA LEU A 382 22.42 -4.26 -10.03
C LEU A 382 21.23 -3.41 -9.57
N SER A 383 20.51 -3.85 -8.55
CA SER A 383 19.44 -3.01 -7.97
C SER A 383 20.01 -1.75 -7.33
N ALA A 384 21.14 -1.85 -6.63
CA ALA A 384 21.84 -0.67 -6.07
C ALA A 384 22.25 0.32 -7.16
N LYS A 385 22.75 -0.20 -8.30
CA LYS A 385 23.26 0.62 -9.39
C LYS A 385 22.18 1.24 -10.28
N TYR A 386 21.09 0.52 -10.53
CA TYR A 386 20.14 0.88 -11.59
C TYR A 386 18.74 1.25 -11.09
N ILE A 387 18.38 0.92 -9.83
CA ILE A 387 17.07 1.26 -9.25
C ILE A 387 17.29 2.34 -8.18
N ASN A 388 17.10 3.61 -8.55
CA ASN A 388 17.37 4.76 -7.69
C ASN A 388 16.15 5.25 -6.89
N GLU A 389 14.93 4.83 -7.28
CA GLU A 389 13.69 5.26 -6.63
C GLU A 389 13.44 4.61 -5.26
N ARG A 390 14.16 3.53 -4.93
CA ARG A 390 13.97 2.73 -3.72
C ARG A 390 15.31 2.41 -3.07
N PHE A 391 15.27 1.98 -1.82
CA PHE A 391 16.44 1.67 -1.01
C PHE A 391 16.65 0.15 -0.85
N LEU A 392 17.89 -0.25 -0.61
CA LEU A 392 18.22 -1.61 -0.20
C LEU A 392 17.70 -1.85 1.24
N PRO A 393 17.31 -3.08 1.61
CA PRO A 393 17.33 -4.31 0.82
C PRO A 393 16.09 -4.50 -0.06
N ASP A 394 15.02 -3.70 0.12
CA ASP A 394 13.70 -3.88 -0.47
C ASP A 394 13.76 -4.02 -2.00
N LYS A 395 14.41 -3.10 -2.69
CA LYS A 395 14.57 -3.16 -4.15
C LYS A 395 15.29 -4.42 -4.64
N ALA A 396 16.20 -5.00 -3.85
CA ALA A 396 16.90 -6.24 -4.22
C ALA A 396 16.03 -7.48 -3.94
N ILE A 397 15.21 -7.43 -2.90
CA ILE A 397 14.19 -8.44 -2.59
C ILE A 397 13.16 -8.48 -3.71
N ASP A 398 12.64 -7.33 -4.14
CA ASP A 398 11.71 -7.24 -5.28
C ASP A 398 12.28 -7.86 -6.56
N VAL A 399 13.58 -7.66 -6.84
CA VAL A 399 14.23 -8.25 -8.02
C VAL A 399 14.22 -9.78 -7.97
N ILE A 400 14.53 -10.40 -6.84
CA ILE A 400 14.51 -11.86 -6.73
C ILE A 400 13.08 -12.40 -6.75
N ASP A 401 12.14 -11.70 -6.14
CA ASP A 401 10.73 -12.07 -6.15
C ASP A 401 10.13 -12.00 -7.55
N GLU A 402 10.35 -10.91 -8.30
CA GLU A 402 9.89 -10.77 -9.69
C GLU A 402 10.56 -11.83 -10.61
N ALA A 403 11.83 -12.17 -10.37
CA ALA A 403 12.51 -13.22 -11.10
C ALA A 403 11.84 -14.59 -10.90
N GLY A 404 11.39 -14.87 -9.68
CA GLY A 404 10.62 -16.07 -9.35
C GLY A 404 9.21 -16.05 -9.96
N ALA A 405 8.48 -14.97 -9.76
CA ALA A 405 7.13 -14.80 -10.28
C ALA A 405 7.07 -14.91 -11.81
N LYS A 406 8.07 -14.38 -12.53
CA LYS A 406 8.18 -14.53 -13.98
C LYS A 406 8.19 -16.00 -14.43
N GLN A 407 8.81 -16.89 -13.66
CA GLN A 407 8.84 -18.31 -14.00
C GLN A 407 7.46 -18.97 -13.82
N GLN A 408 6.65 -18.50 -12.90
CA GLN A 408 5.27 -19.01 -12.72
C GLN A 408 4.37 -18.69 -13.91
N LEU A 409 4.61 -17.57 -14.61
CA LEU A 409 3.87 -17.16 -15.82
C LEU A 409 4.27 -17.97 -17.07
N VAL A 410 5.42 -18.64 -17.04
CA VAL A 410 5.89 -19.46 -18.17
C VAL A 410 5.25 -20.84 -18.13
N ALA A 411 4.90 -21.39 -19.31
CA ALA A 411 4.35 -22.74 -19.41
C ALA A 411 5.24 -23.77 -18.68
N PRO A 412 4.67 -24.75 -17.95
CA PRO A 412 5.42 -25.69 -17.09
C PRO A 412 6.61 -26.37 -17.76
N SER A 413 6.49 -26.70 -19.06
CA SER A 413 7.54 -27.34 -19.84
C SER A 413 8.74 -26.44 -20.16
N LYS A 414 8.58 -25.11 -20.04
CA LYS A 414 9.62 -24.11 -20.36
C LYS A 414 10.13 -23.37 -19.09
N ARG A 415 9.62 -23.72 -17.91
CA ARG A 415 10.04 -23.09 -16.65
C ARG A 415 11.50 -23.43 -16.33
N LYS A 416 12.27 -22.40 -16.03
CA LYS A 416 13.62 -22.59 -15.49
C LYS A 416 13.53 -22.95 -14.01
N LYS A 417 14.21 -24.02 -13.61
CA LYS A 417 14.31 -24.41 -12.20
C LYS A 417 15.41 -23.66 -11.44
N VAL A 418 16.33 -23.03 -12.16
CA VAL A 418 17.48 -22.31 -11.58
C VAL A 418 17.56 -20.93 -12.22
N ILE A 419 17.59 -19.90 -11.37
CA ILE A 419 17.77 -18.50 -11.75
C ILE A 419 19.26 -18.16 -11.71
N ASN A 420 19.75 -17.66 -12.82
CA ASN A 420 21.13 -17.27 -13.01
C ASN A 420 21.27 -15.74 -13.07
N ASN A 421 22.52 -15.28 -13.15
CA ASN A 421 22.85 -13.85 -13.26
C ASN A 421 22.13 -13.16 -14.44
N THR A 422 22.10 -13.80 -15.62
CA THR A 422 21.43 -13.25 -16.81
C THR A 422 19.92 -13.09 -16.65
N ASP A 423 19.28 -13.93 -15.83
CA ASP A 423 17.85 -13.79 -15.54
C ASP A 423 17.59 -12.55 -14.67
N ILE A 424 18.46 -12.30 -13.69
CA ILE A 424 18.43 -11.10 -12.84
C ILE A 424 18.71 -9.84 -13.66
N GLU A 425 19.74 -9.86 -14.54
CA GLU A 425 20.04 -8.76 -15.46
C GLU A 425 18.81 -8.34 -16.27
N ASN A 426 18.08 -9.31 -16.83
CA ASN A 426 16.87 -9.06 -17.60
C ASN A 426 15.70 -8.49 -16.74
N ILE A 427 15.61 -8.90 -15.48
CA ILE A 427 14.59 -8.35 -14.57
C ILE A 427 14.93 -6.92 -14.19
N VAL A 428 16.17 -6.67 -13.77
CA VAL A 428 16.63 -5.32 -13.42
C VAL A 428 16.49 -4.37 -14.61
N ALA A 429 16.87 -4.82 -15.83
CA ALA A 429 16.69 -4.02 -17.03
C ALA A 429 15.23 -3.60 -17.24
N LYS A 430 14.30 -4.53 -17.03
CA LYS A 430 12.87 -4.26 -17.16
C LYS A 430 12.34 -3.32 -16.05
N MET A 431 12.72 -3.56 -14.78
CA MET A 431 12.30 -2.74 -13.65
C MET A 431 12.85 -1.31 -13.76
N ALA A 432 14.14 -1.18 -14.10
CA ALA A 432 14.80 0.11 -14.27
C ALA A 432 14.51 0.78 -15.62
N ARG A 433 13.71 0.13 -16.49
CA ARG A 433 13.39 0.59 -17.85
C ARG A 433 14.62 0.87 -18.71
N ILE A 434 15.65 0.03 -18.56
CA ILE A 434 16.92 0.11 -19.28
C ILE A 434 16.93 -0.97 -20.35
N PRO A 435 17.52 -0.74 -21.53
CA PRO A 435 17.71 -1.80 -22.51
C PRO A 435 18.48 -2.97 -21.93
N GLU A 436 18.03 -4.20 -22.19
CA GLU A 436 18.67 -5.43 -21.68
C GLU A 436 20.16 -5.51 -22.04
N LYS A 437 20.54 -4.90 -23.16
CA LYS A 437 21.94 -4.82 -23.62
C LYS A 437 22.86 -3.97 -22.73
N SER A 438 22.30 -2.99 -22.02
CA SER A 438 23.07 -2.09 -21.13
C SER A 438 23.41 -2.72 -19.78
N VAL A 439 22.70 -3.77 -19.40
CA VAL A 439 22.90 -4.50 -18.14
C VAL A 439 23.74 -5.76 -18.34
N SER A 440 23.84 -6.24 -19.60
CA SER A 440 24.54 -7.48 -19.94
C SER A 440 26.02 -7.26 -20.35
N SER A 441 26.80 -8.31 -20.29
CA SER A 441 28.23 -8.34 -20.71
C SER A 441 28.49 -7.94 -22.18
N ASN A 442 27.44 -7.81 -23.00
CA ASN A 442 27.51 -7.39 -24.41
C ASN A 442 27.65 -5.87 -24.59
N GLU A 443 27.59 -5.08 -23.53
CA GLU A 443 27.81 -3.62 -23.57
C GLU A 443 29.18 -3.29 -24.22
N LYS A 444 30.21 -4.08 -23.94
CA LYS A 444 31.56 -3.90 -24.50
C LYS A 444 31.59 -3.91 -26.02
N ASP A 445 30.82 -4.80 -26.65
CA ASP A 445 30.79 -4.91 -28.11
C ASP A 445 30.00 -3.76 -28.76
N SER A 446 28.95 -3.30 -28.13
CA SER A 446 28.20 -2.13 -28.59
C SER A 446 29.01 -0.84 -28.49
N LEU A 447 29.74 -0.64 -27.39
CA LEU A 447 30.64 0.50 -27.22
C LEU A 447 31.85 0.44 -28.14
N LYS A 448 32.38 -0.74 -28.44
CA LYS A 448 33.50 -0.94 -29.36
C LYS A 448 33.16 -0.49 -30.78
N ASN A 449 31.92 -0.70 -31.23
CA ASN A 449 31.45 -0.35 -32.55
C ASN A 449 30.65 0.95 -32.62
N LEU A 450 30.63 1.75 -31.55
CA LEU A 450 29.81 2.96 -31.43
C LEU A 450 30.08 3.97 -32.55
N ASP A 451 31.33 4.31 -32.78
CA ASP A 451 31.78 5.21 -33.84
C ASP A 451 31.37 4.73 -35.23
N ARG A 452 31.61 3.44 -35.52
CA ARG A 452 31.21 2.82 -36.81
C ARG A 452 29.71 2.92 -37.01
N ASN A 453 28.90 2.60 -36.00
CA ASN A 453 27.44 2.59 -36.10
C ASN A 453 26.90 4.00 -36.31
N LEU A 454 27.47 4.99 -35.66
CA LEU A 454 27.08 6.40 -35.83
C LEU A 454 27.48 6.91 -37.23
N LYS A 455 28.67 6.61 -37.74
CA LYS A 455 29.14 7.01 -39.07
C LYS A 455 28.34 6.37 -40.22
N LEU A 456 27.67 5.25 -39.99
CA LEU A 456 26.77 4.64 -40.96
C LEU A 456 25.49 5.42 -41.20
N VAL A 457 25.08 6.25 -40.25
CA VAL A 457 23.80 6.98 -40.27
C VAL A 457 24.00 8.49 -40.38
N VAL A 458 25.05 9.03 -39.76
CA VAL A 458 25.36 10.47 -39.78
C VAL A 458 26.59 10.70 -40.62
N PHE A 459 26.44 11.40 -41.77
CA PHE A 459 27.49 11.62 -42.74
C PHE A 459 28.16 13.00 -42.56
N GLY A 460 29.48 13.04 -42.78
CA GLY A 460 30.26 14.26 -42.81
C GLY A 460 30.56 14.89 -41.43
N GLN A 461 30.34 14.13 -40.34
CA GLN A 461 30.61 14.58 -38.97
C GLN A 461 31.59 13.63 -38.22
N ASP A 462 32.56 13.04 -38.99
CA ASP A 462 33.45 12.00 -38.47
C ASP A 462 34.24 12.47 -37.22
N LYS A 463 34.77 13.69 -37.21
CA LYS A 463 35.52 14.24 -36.06
C LYS A 463 34.66 14.30 -34.79
N ALA A 464 33.46 14.85 -34.90
CA ALA A 464 32.55 14.97 -33.78
C ALA A 464 32.14 13.59 -33.24
N ILE A 465 31.91 12.62 -34.12
CA ILE A 465 31.57 11.24 -33.76
C ILE A 465 32.75 10.56 -33.07
N ASP A 466 33.99 10.74 -33.54
CA ASP A 466 35.18 10.13 -32.96
C ASP A 466 35.45 10.70 -31.55
N GLU A 467 35.35 12.00 -31.34
CA GLU A 467 35.49 12.63 -30.04
C GLU A 467 34.41 12.16 -29.08
N LEU A 468 33.14 12.20 -29.49
CA LEU A 468 32.00 11.74 -28.71
C LEU A 468 32.18 10.27 -28.28
N SER A 469 32.50 9.39 -29.22
CA SER A 469 32.68 7.97 -28.96
C SER A 469 33.87 7.70 -28.04
N SER A 470 34.93 8.47 -28.16
CA SER A 470 36.13 8.32 -27.31
C SER A 470 35.85 8.68 -25.86
N VAL A 471 35.15 9.80 -25.60
CA VAL A 471 34.77 10.22 -24.24
C VAL A 471 33.83 9.20 -23.59
N ILE A 472 32.81 8.74 -24.32
CA ILE A 472 31.87 7.73 -23.80
C ILE A 472 32.61 6.42 -23.46
N ARG A 473 33.53 5.97 -24.30
CA ARG A 473 34.33 4.75 -24.04
C ARG A 473 35.22 4.93 -22.81
N LEU A 474 35.87 6.08 -22.64
CA LEU A 474 36.73 6.37 -21.47
C LEU A 474 35.92 6.36 -20.17
N SER A 475 34.78 7.04 -20.17
CA SER A 475 33.91 7.08 -19.00
C SER A 475 33.38 5.66 -18.63
N ARG A 476 32.92 4.88 -19.62
CA ARG A 476 32.45 3.50 -19.40
C ARG A 476 33.56 2.50 -19.07
N ALA A 477 34.81 2.83 -19.36
CA ALA A 477 35.98 2.04 -18.93
C ALA A 477 36.36 2.29 -17.46
N GLY A 478 35.62 3.13 -16.73
CA GLY A 478 35.92 3.47 -15.33
C GLY A 478 37.04 4.51 -15.15
N LEU A 479 37.41 5.22 -16.23
CA LEU A 479 38.42 6.27 -16.19
C LEU A 479 37.79 7.67 -16.00
N GLY A 480 36.47 7.75 -15.96
CA GLY A 480 35.71 8.96 -15.62
C GLY A 480 35.51 9.11 -14.12
N ASN A 481 35.06 10.29 -13.69
CA ASN A 481 34.63 10.52 -12.32
C ASN A 481 33.23 9.94 -12.13
N GLU A 482 33.03 9.10 -11.12
CA GLU A 482 31.73 8.44 -10.83
C GLU A 482 30.66 9.45 -10.37
N GLU A 483 31.07 10.61 -9.86
CA GLU A 483 30.18 11.68 -9.40
C GLU A 483 29.78 12.67 -10.52
N GLN A 484 30.15 12.39 -11.77
CA GLN A 484 29.86 13.26 -12.91
C GLN A 484 29.09 12.53 -14.01
N PRO A 485 28.34 13.23 -14.87
CA PRO A 485 27.73 12.61 -16.04
C PRO A 485 28.78 11.90 -16.92
N VAL A 486 28.35 10.89 -17.69
CA VAL A 486 29.22 10.15 -18.64
C VAL A 486 29.97 11.08 -19.59
N GLY A 487 29.36 12.21 -19.94
CA GLY A 487 29.97 13.28 -20.71
C GLY A 487 29.00 14.41 -20.97
N SER A 488 29.51 15.64 -20.98
CA SER A 488 28.78 16.86 -21.35
C SER A 488 29.39 17.40 -22.64
N PHE A 489 28.54 17.54 -23.68
CA PHE A 489 29.00 17.87 -25.03
C PHE A 489 28.27 19.12 -25.53
N LEU A 490 29.02 20.07 -26.08
CA LEU A 490 28.50 21.25 -26.75
C LEU A 490 28.71 21.13 -28.26
N PHE A 491 27.61 20.95 -29.00
CA PHE A 491 27.63 20.95 -30.46
C PHE A 491 27.40 22.35 -31.00
N ALA A 492 28.44 23.01 -31.50
CA ALA A 492 28.40 24.33 -32.11
C ALA A 492 28.53 24.23 -33.63
N GLY A 493 27.72 24.98 -34.36
CA GLY A 493 27.77 25.03 -35.84
C GLY A 493 26.51 25.58 -36.45
N PRO A 494 26.50 25.86 -37.79
CA PRO A 494 25.34 26.38 -38.50
C PRO A 494 24.11 25.48 -38.39
N THR A 495 22.95 26.04 -38.72
CA THR A 495 21.69 25.28 -38.78
C THR A 495 21.75 24.22 -39.89
N GLY A 496 21.18 23.04 -39.65
CA GLY A 496 21.09 21.97 -40.66
C GLY A 496 22.32 21.08 -40.82
N VAL A 497 23.41 21.25 -40.05
CA VAL A 497 24.62 20.43 -40.17
C VAL A 497 24.51 19.09 -39.43
N GLY A 498 23.40 18.78 -38.77
CA GLY A 498 23.15 17.47 -38.13
C GLY A 498 23.40 17.42 -36.63
N LYS A 499 23.47 18.55 -35.89
CA LYS A 499 23.70 18.58 -34.44
C LYS A 499 22.68 17.75 -33.66
N THR A 500 21.40 17.98 -33.89
CA THR A 500 20.31 17.26 -33.25
C THR A 500 20.25 15.79 -33.70
N GLU A 501 20.57 15.50 -34.97
CA GLU A 501 20.56 14.16 -35.53
C GLU A 501 21.64 13.26 -34.87
N ILE A 502 22.85 13.76 -34.62
CA ILE A 502 23.88 13.01 -33.93
C ILE A 502 23.37 12.55 -32.55
N THR A 503 22.70 13.45 -31.82
CA THR A 503 22.20 13.15 -30.47
C THR A 503 21.06 12.12 -30.52
N GLN A 504 20.16 12.22 -31.51
CA GLN A 504 19.10 11.23 -31.70
C GLN A 504 19.65 9.85 -32.05
N GLN A 505 20.62 9.80 -32.95
CA GLN A 505 21.24 8.53 -33.35
C GLN A 505 22.10 7.94 -32.23
N LEU A 506 22.76 8.77 -31.43
CA LEU A 506 23.46 8.31 -30.22
C LEU A 506 22.51 7.61 -29.25
N ALA A 507 21.38 8.21 -28.92
CA ALA A 507 20.37 7.60 -28.05
C ALA A 507 19.88 6.25 -28.62
N LYS A 508 19.60 6.18 -29.92
CA LYS A 508 19.19 4.94 -30.59
C LYS A 508 20.27 3.85 -30.58
N VAL A 509 21.55 4.20 -30.85
CA VAL A 509 22.66 3.24 -30.87
C VAL A 509 22.97 2.72 -29.47
N LEU A 510 22.93 3.60 -28.47
CA LEU A 510 23.06 3.21 -27.06
C LEU A 510 21.83 2.49 -26.52
N GLY A 511 20.68 2.64 -27.21
CA GLY A 511 19.41 2.05 -26.80
C GLY A 511 18.83 2.70 -25.54
N VAL A 512 19.08 3.98 -25.31
CA VAL A 512 18.58 4.77 -24.19
C VAL A 512 17.56 5.81 -24.66
N GLU A 513 16.77 6.34 -23.72
CA GLU A 513 15.78 7.38 -24.03
C GLU A 513 16.45 8.72 -24.36
N LEU A 514 15.84 9.49 -25.25
CA LEU A 514 16.23 10.85 -25.56
C LEU A 514 15.27 11.84 -24.88
N LEU A 515 15.77 12.55 -23.89
CA LEU A 515 15.04 13.62 -23.21
C LEU A 515 15.38 14.96 -23.89
N ARG A 516 14.47 15.50 -24.69
CA ARG A 516 14.68 16.75 -25.43
C ARG A 516 13.95 17.90 -24.76
N PHE A 517 14.67 18.98 -24.48
CA PHE A 517 14.18 20.26 -23.98
C PHE A 517 14.55 21.35 -24.96
N ASP A 518 13.55 22.05 -25.52
CA ASP A 518 13.76 23.21 -26.38
C ASP A 518 13.92 24.45 -25.49
N MET A 519 15.13 25.01 -25.48
CA MET A 519 15.47 26.14 -24.61
C MET A 519 14.79 27.43 -25.01
N SER A 520 14.18 27.51 -26.20
CA SER A 520 13.36 28.65 -26.57
C SER A 520 12.11 28.82 -25.71
N GLU A 521 11.64 27.74 -25.04
CA GLU A 521 10.55 27.79 -24.06
C GLU A 521 10.98 28.30 -22.68
N TYR A 522 12.30 28.40 -22.43
CA TYR A 522 12.90 28.75 -21.13
C TYR A 522 13.71 30.06 -21.19
N MET A 523 13.28 31.01 -22.03
CA MET A 523 13.89 32.32 -22.15
C MET A 523 13.60 33.23 -20.95
N GLU A 524 12.51 33.00 -20.23
CA GLU A 524 12.07 33.84 -19.13
C GLU A 524 12.36 33.18 -17.77
N LYS A 525 12.70 33.97 -16.76
CA LYS A 525 13.07 33.51 -15.43
C LYS A 525 12.03 32.58 -14.78
N HIS A 526 10.74 32.90 -14.94
CA HIS A 526 9.68 32.05 -14.38
C HIS A 526 9.52 30.72 -15.13
N ALA A 527 9.92 30.63 -16.39
CA ALA A 527 9.91 29.38 -17.13
C ALA A 527 11.00 28.41 -16.64
N VAL A 528 12.13 28.92 -16.13
CA VAL A 528 13.21 28.10 -15.54
C VAL A 528 12.73 27.33 -14.32
N SER A 529 11.83 27.91 -13.51
CA SER A 529 11.23 27.21 -12.36
C SER A 529 10.46 25.95 -12.75
N ARG A 530 10.01 25.83 -14.00
CA ARG A 530 9.36 24.59 -14.50
C ARG A 530 10.34 23.44 -14.66
N LEU A 531 11.65 23.72 -14.86
CA LEU A 531 12.68 22.67 -14.97
C LEU A 531 13.01 22.01 -13.62
N ILE A 532 13.03 22.81 -12.54
CA ILE A 532 13.44 22.36 -11.19
C ILE A 532 12.30 22.39 -10.15
N GLY A 533 11.07 22.71 -10.58
CA GLY A 533 9.92 22.88 -9.70
C GLY A 533 9.75 24.32 -9.19
N ALA A 534 8.52 24.67 -8.79
CA ALA A 534 8.22 25.96 -8.20
C ALA A 534 8.73 26.05 -6.74
N PRO A 535 9.20 27.20 -6.28
CA PRO A 535 9.57 27.38 -4.87
C PRO A 535 8.37 27.24 -3.92
N PRO A 536 8.58 26.87 -2.64
CA PRO A 536 7.52 26.80 -1.64
C PRO A 536 6.68 28.10 -1.59
N GLY A 537 5.36 27.93 -1.60
CA GLY A 537 4.40 29.04 -1.55
C GLY A 537 3.93 29.57 -2.90
N TYR A 538 4.41 29.07 -4.02
CA TYR A 538 3.91 29.38 -5.37
C TYR A 538 2.91 28.32 -5.85
N VAL A 539 1.99 28.73 -6.73
CA VAL A 539 1.02 27.82 -7.37
C VAL A 539 1.79 26.76 -8.17
N GLY A 540 1.49 25.48 -7.93
CA GLY A 540 2.19 24.35 -8.58
C GLY A 540 3.43 23.84 -7.83
N TYR A 541 3.68 24.26 -6.59
CA TYR A 541 4.79 23.75 -5.76
C TYR A 541 4.79 22.22 -5.61
N GLU A 542 3.62 21.59 -5.55
CA GLU A 542 3.50 20.12 -5.44
C GLU A 542 3.93 19.39 -6.73
N GLN A 543 4.03 20.09 -7.84
CA GLN A 543 4.52 19.55 -9.12
C GLN A 543 6.06 19.62 -9.14
N GLY A 544 6.70 18.47 -9.35
CA GLY A 544 8.15 18.40 -9.50
C GLY A 544 8.67 19.15 -10.72
N GLY A 545 9.98 19.31 -10.81
CA GLY A 545 10.61 19.91 -11.98
C GLY A 545 10.55 19.00 -13.21
N LEU A 546 10.26 19.54 -14.37
CA LEU A 546 10.16 18.76 -15.62
C LEU A 546 11.46 18.03 -15.95
N LEU A 547 12.62 18.66 -15.72
CA LEU A 547 13.92 18.06 -15.97
C LEU A 547 14.23 16.96 -14.95
N THR A 548 14.03 17.23 -13.66
CA THR A 548 14.27 16.26 -12.59
C THR A 548 13.32 15.08 -12.69
N ASP A 549 12.03 15.29 -12.97
CA ASP A 549 11.05 14.22 -13.14
C ASP A 549 11.37 13.34 -14.36
N ALA A 550 11.81 13.95 -15.47
CA ALA A 550 12.19 13.19 -16.66
C ALA A 550 13.41 12.29 -16.42
N VAL A 551 14.42 12.81 -15.72
CA VAL A 551 15.64 12.05 -15.40
C VAL A 551 15.35 10.97 -14.35
N LEU A 552 14.53 11.25 -13.33
CA LEU A 552 14.10 10.23 -12.37
C LEU A 552 13.34 9.08 -13.05
N LYS A 553 12.51 9.37 -14.05
CA LYS A 553 11.80 8.35 -14.83
C LYS A 553 12.72 7.55 -15.76
N HIS A 554 13.76 8.19 -16.28
CA HIS A 554 14.72 7.62 -17.23
C HIS A 554 16.15 7.94 -16.80
N PRO A 555 16.71 7.25 -15.75
CA PRO A 555 18.02 7.55 -15.20
C PRO A 555 19.17 7.37 -16.19
N HIS A 556 18.97 6.49 -17.18
CA HIS A 556 19.91 6.29 -18.28
C HIS A 556 19.31 6.88 -19.56
N ALA A 557 19.58 8.15 -19.79
CA ALA A 557 19.05 8.88 -20.93
C ALA A 557 20.12 9.77 -21.55
N VAL A 558 19.89 10.20 -22.78
CA VAL A 558 20.59 11.31 -23.41
C VAL A 558 19.73 12.56 -23.23
N VAL A 559 20.22 13.54 -22.46
CA VAL A 559 19.52 14.81 -22.27
C VAL A 559 20.01 15.79 -23.35
N LEU A 560 19.10 16.24 -24.21
CA LEU A 560 19.36 17.22 -25.26
C LEU A 560 18.72 18.55 -24.87
N LEU A 561 19.54 19.55 -24.68
CA LEU A 561 19.12 20.95 -24.52
C LEU A 561 19.31 21.64 -25.88
N ASP A 562 18.24 21.73 -26.65
CA ASP A 562 18.28 22.28 -28.01
C ASP A 562 18.20 23.81 -27.94
N GLU A 563 18.93 24.49 -28.81
CA GLU A 563 19.01 25.97 -28.90
C GLU A 563 19.42 26.62 -27.54
N ILE A 564 20.45 26.08 -26.90
CA ILE A 564 20.91 26.48 -25.55
C ILE A 564 21.18 27.99 -25.44
N GLU A 565 21.56 28.65 -26.53
CA GLU A 565 21.81 30.09 -26.61
C GLU A 565 20.58 30.96 -26.31
N LYS A 566 19.38 30.38 -26.38
CA LYS A 566 18.12 31.08 -26.08
C LYS A 566 17.72 30.97 -24.62
N ALA A 567 18.37 30.11 -23.85
CA ALA A 567 18.05 29.88 -22.45
C ALA A 567 18.30 31.11 -21.58
N HIS A 568 17.49 31.28 -20.53
CA HIS A 568 17.76 32.25 -19.48
C HIS A 568 19.06 31.91 -18.72
N GLU A 569 19.77 32.90 -18.21
CA GLU A 569 21.06 32.71 -17.49
C GLU A 569 20.95 31.73 -16.30
N ASP A 570 19.83 31.68 -15.62
CA ASP A 570 19.61 30.75 -14.50
C ASP A 570 19.69 29.26 -14.94
N VAL A 571 19.43 28.94 -16.21
CA VAL A 571 19.60 27.58 -16.74
C VAL A 571 21.06 27.15 -16.71
N TYR A 572 21.99 28.06 -17.01
CA TYR A 572 23.41 27.73 -16.95
C TYR A 572 23.89 27.40 -15.54
N ASN A 573 23.33 28.04 -14.51
CA ASN A 573 23.64 27.73 -13.12
C ASN A 573 23.18 26.29 -12.74
N ILE A 574 22.02 25.88 -13.25
CA ILE A 574 21.51 24.50 -13.08
C ILE A 574 22.44 23.51 -13.77
N LEU A 575 22.86 23.82 -15.00
CA LEU A 575 23.75 22.95 -15.76
C LEU A 575 25.13 22.83 -15.13
N LEU A 576 25.68 23.89 -14.54
CA LEU A 576 26.94 23.83 -13.80
C LEU A 576 26.85 22.84 -12.65
N GLN A 577 25.76 22.86 -11.87
CA GLN A 577 25.55 21.91 -10.79
C GLN A 577 25.50 20.45 -11.32
N VAL A 578 24.81 20.23 -12.42
CA VAL A 578 24.72 18.89 -13.04
C VAL A 578 26.08 18.42 -13.54
N MET A 579 26.84 19.29 -14.20
CA MET A 579 28.16 18.94 -14.76
C MET A 579 29.22 18.68 -13.69
N ASP A 580 29.16 19.41 -12.57
CA ASP A 580 30.15 19.30 -11.50
C ASP A 580 29.88 18.16 -10.53
N HIS A 581 28.61 17.93 -10.21
CA HIS A 581 28.18 16.97 -9.18
C HIS A 581 27.33 15.82 -9.71
N GLY A 582 27.03 15.76 -11.00
CA GLY A 582 26.19 14.72 -11.61
C GLY A 582 24.76 14.66 -11.06
N THR A 583 24.38 15.57 -10.17
CA THR A 583 23.09 15.52 -9.48
C THR A 583 22.43 16.87 -9.41
N LEU A 584 21.10 16.86 -9.46
CA LEU A 584 20.27 18.05 -9.32
C LEU A 584 19.17 17.80 -8.31
N THR A 585 19.05 18.67 -7.32
CA THR A 585 17.97 18.61 -6.33
C THR A 585 16.86 19.57 -6.73
N ASP A 586 15.64 19.09 -6.84
CA ASP A 586 14.47 19.92 -7.11
C ASP A 586 14.04 20.72 -5.88
N ASN A 587 13.12 21.66 -6.07
CA ASN A 587 12.60 22.49 -4.97
C ASN A 587 11.76 21.69 -3.94
N ASN A 588 11.37 20.45 -4.26
CA ASN A 588 10.70 19.50 -3.36
C ASN A 588 11.69 18.63 -2.58
N GLY A 589 13.01 18.83 -2.75
CA GLY A 589 14.06 18.07 -2.09
C GLY A 589 14.37 16.72 -2.75
N ARG A 590 13.79 16.40 -3.92
CA ARG A 590 14.08 15.15 -4.64
C ARG A 590 15.37 15.32 -5.45
N LYS A 591 16.26 14.37 -5.29
CA LYS A 591 17.57 14.36 -5.95
C LYS A 591 17.50 13.51 -7.21
N ALA A 592 17.73 14.12 -8.37
CA ALA A 592 17.88 13.45 -9.65
C ALA A 592 19.36 13.24 -9.97
N ASP A 593 19.73 12.02 -10.34
CA ASP A 593 21.08 11.61 -10.72
C ASP A 593 21.22 11.59 -12.25
N PHE A 594 22.23 12.30 -12.78
CA PHE A 594 22.55 12.45 -14.20
C PHE A 594 23.77 11.60 -14.60
#